data_8665e9df79492e3b873b2325bfc8bcbd
#
_entry.id   8665e9df79492e3b873b2325bfc8bcbd
#
_cell.length_a   1.000
_cell.length_b   1.000
_cell.length_c   1.000
_cell.angle_alpha   90.00
_cell.angle_beta   90.00
_cell.angle_gamma   90.00
#
_symmetry.space_group_name_H-M   'P 1'
#
loop_
_entity.id
_entity.type
_entity.pdbx_description
1 polymer ?
#
loop_
_entity_poly.entity_id
_entity_poly.type
_entity_poly.pdbx_seq_one_letter_code
_entity_poly.pdbx_strand_id
1 'polypeptide(L)'
;SSIKTVSHQFTYDLKKVYNSSDAYNWDYFLEKYGHLRPGTYDITSLSYYEAKDKYLSKENNINLEQVNNNKTWDKEKKSLFKYLRKEGILFSDEQFEKFFYSSIEGREYSKFIFTKNLSASLDYLIDFGKSIGLDRNSLSHLPLNSFYEYQKGLINNLNVGEVLYRVSLEGRNQRKIENNIELPNLITKEQDFFAFKEAKSKPNYIGTKIITSEIMHLNDLKNNFENNTLKDKIIIIENADPGFDWIFANKIGGLITLYGGGNSHMAIRAAEFELPAAIGVGISLFKKL
;
A
#
# COMPACT_ATOMS: atom_id res chain seq x y z
N SER A 1 20.72 0.84 18.56
CA SER A 1 20.61 0.35 17.17
C SER A 1 19.32 0.87 16.57
N SER A 2 19.38 1.50 15.41
CA SER A 2 18.20 1.95 14.69
C SER A 2 17.49 0.74 14.07
N ILE A 3 16.16 0.76 14.08
CA ILE A 3 15.32 -0.24 13.36
C ILE A 3 15.70 -0.21 11.89
N LYS A 4 16.03 -1.38 11.32
CA LYS A 4 16.37 -1.55 9.89
C LYS A 4 15.18 -2.15 9.14
N THR A 5 14.11 -1.38 8.99
CA THR A 5 12.95 -1.84 8.23
C THR A 5 13.23 -1.88 6.72
N VAL A 6 12.45 -2.67 5.99
CA VAL A 6 12.52 -2.72 4.52
C VAL A 6 12.23 -1.36 3.91
N SER A 7 11.26 -0.63 4.44
CA SER A 7 10.90 0.72 3.99
C SER A 7 12.05 1.72 4.17
N HIS A 8 12.76 1.64 5.30
CA HIS A 8 13.94 2.47 5.53
C HIS A 8 15.04 2.15 4.53
N GLN A 9 15.29 0.85 4.29
CA GLN A 9 16.29 0.41 3.33
C GLN A 9 15.92 0.81 1.89
N PHE A 10 14.64 0.70 1.51
CA PHE A 10 14.12 1.17 0.23
C PHE A 10 14.45 2.65 0.00
N THR A 11 14.10 3.47 0.98
CA THR A 11 14.36 4.91 0.93
C THR A 11 15.86 5.24 0.81
N TYR A 12 16.69 4.53 1.55
CA TYR A 12 18.14 4.70 1.52
C TYR A 12 18.74 4.28 0.15
N ASP A 13 18.31 3.13 -0.37
CA ASP A 13 18.78 2.63 -1.67
C ASP A 13 18.30 3.55 -2.81
N LEU A 14 17.07 4.06 -2.74
CA LEU A 14 16.54 5.02 -3.72
C LEU A 14 17.36 6.32 -3.74
N LYS A 15 17.73 6.87 -2.56
CA LYS A 15 18.63 8.02 -2.48
C LYS A 15 19.97 7.78 -3.16
N LYS A 16 20.55 6.60 -2.94
CA LYS A 16 21.83 6.24 -3.58
C LYS A 16 21.70 6.27 -5.09
N VAL A 17 20.63 5.71 -5.63
CA VAL A 17 20.40 5.66 -7.07
C VAL A 17 20.24 7.05 -7.67
N TYR A 18 19.51 7.98 -6.99
CA TYR A 18 19.37 9.35 -7.48
C TYR A 18 20.67 10.14 -7.46
N ASN A 19 21.55 9.89 -6.50
CA ASN A 19 22.81 10.59 -6.34
C ASN A 19 23.94 9.97 -7.18
N SER A 20 23.70 8.80 -7.77
CA SER A 20 24.65 8.10 -8.65
C SER A 20 24.37 8.40 -10.11
N SER A 21 25.43 8.58 -10.91
CA SER A 21 25.36 8.64 -12.38
C SER A 21 25.45 7.23 -13.01
N ASP A 22 25.50 6.17 -12.23
CA ASP A 22 25.74 4.81 -12.68
C ASP A 22 24.41 4.06 -12.93
N ALA A 23 24.19 3.58 -14.15
CA ALA A 23 23.04 2.79 -14.55
C ALA A 23 22.91 1.47 -13.76
N TYR A 24 24.05 0.91 -13.33
CA TYR A 24 24.12 -0.32 -12.52
C TYR A 24 23.33 -0.21 -11.22
N ASN A 25 23.25 0.97 -10.62
CA ASN A 25 22.50 1.18 -9.39
C ASN A 25 20.98 1.07 -9.58
N TRP A 26 20.47 1.44 -10.76
CA TRP A 26 19.06 1.26 -11.10
C TRP A 26 18.69 -0.21 -11.30
N ASP A 27 19.54 -0.98 -11.98
CA ASP A 27 19.30 -2.42 -12.20
C ASP A 27 19.26 -3.17 -10.86
N TYR A 28 20.20 -2.91 -9.98
CA TYR A 28 20.19 -3.47 -8.62
C TYR A 28 18.93 -3.07 -7.83
N PHE A 29 18.53 -1.79 -7.93
CA PHE A 29 17.35 -1.30 -7.25
C PHE A 29 16.08 -1.99 -7.76
N LEU A 30 15.92 -2.12 -9.06
CA LEU A 30 14.76 -2.77 -9.68
C LEU A 30 14.75 -4.28 -9.43
N GLU A 31 15.89 -4.95 -9.42
CA GLU A 31 15.98 -6.37 -9.04
C GLU A 31 15.43 -6.58 -7.62
N LYS A 32 15.76 -5.67 -6.71
CA LYS A 32 15.36 -5.76 -5.31
C LYS A 32 13.90 -5.35 -5.07
N TYR A 33 13.46 -4.23 -5.65
CA TYR A 33 12.20 -3.57 -5.35
C TYR A 33 11.21 -3.49 -6.52
N GLY A 34 11.63 -3.86 -7.72
CA GLY A 34 10.85 -3.72 -8.94
C GLY A 34 9.50 -4.45 -8.94
N HIS A 35 9.38 -5.49 -8.12
CA HIS A 35 8.15 -6.26 -7.92
C HIS A 35 7.05 -5.48 -7.19
N LEU A 36 7.39 -4.41 -6.46
CA LEU A 36 6.41 -3.62 -5.73
C LEU A 36 5.45 -2.92 -6.70
N ARG A 37 4.19 -2.80 -6.30
CA ARG A 37 3.15 -2.10 -7.04
C ARG A 37 2.15 -1.44 -6.10
N PRO A 38 1.56 -0.29 -6.48
CA PRO A 38 0.39 0.25 -5.79
C PRO A 38 -0.75 -0.76 -5.83
N GLY A 39 -1.43 -0.97 -4.69
CA GLY A 39 -2.44 -2.02 -4.62
C GLY A 39 -1.80 -3.40 -4.78
N THR A 40 -1.09 -3.87 -3.79
CA THR A 40 -0.25 -5.09 -3.79
C THR A 40 -0.90 -6.32 -4.47
N TYR A 41 -2.23 -6.46 -4.38
CA TYR A 41 -3.02 -7.57 -4.95
C TYR A 41 -3.71 -7.22 -6.27
N ASP A 42 -3.52 -6.00 -6.78
CA ASP A 42 -4.20 -5.50 -7.98
C ASP A 42 -3.39 -5.83 -9.23
N ILE A 43 -3.90 -6.77 -10.03
CA ILE A 43 -3.31 -7.17 -11.31
C ILE A 43 -3.32 -6.03 -12.35
N THR A 44 -4.20 -5.03 -12.21
CA THR A 44 -4.28 -3.89 -13.11
C THR A 44 -3.20 -2.85 -12.85
N SER A 45 -2.64 -2.83 -11.62
CA SER A 45 -1.55 -1.93 -11.24
C SER A 45 -0.22 -2.38 -11.83
N LEU A 46 0.51 -1.42 -12.42
CA LEU A 46 1.86 -1.68 -12.92
C LEU A 46 2.84 -1.81 -11.75
N SER A 47 3.81 -2.71 -11.89
CA SER A 47 4.92 -2.81 -10.95
C SER A 47 5.91 -1.64 -11.13
N TYR A 48 6.78 -1.42 -10.15
CA TYR A 48 7.86 -0.44 -10.28
C TYR A 48 8.83 -0.77 -11.43
N TYR A 49 8.96 -2.07 -11.74
CA TYR A 49 9.74 -2.49 -12.90
C TYR A 49 9.09 -2.03 -14.21
N GLU A 50 7.76 -2.16 -14.33
CA GLU A 50 7.02 -1.80 -15.54
C GLU A 50 6.83 -0.30 -15.72
N ALA A 51 6.74 0.45 -14.63
CA ALA A 51 6.44 1.88 -14.63
C ALA A 51 7.46 2.69 -13.82
N LYS A 52 8.74 2.37 -14.00
CA LYS A 52 9.86 3.02 -13.33
C LYS A 52 9.78 4.55 -13.39
N ASP A 53 9.61 5.09 -14.58
CA ASP A 53 9.62 6.54 -14.80
C ASP A 53 8.41 7.23 -14.17
N LYS A 54 7.30 6.51 -14.04
CA LYS A 54 6.10 6.99 -13.38
C LYS A 54 6.26 7.09 -11.86
N TYR A 55 6.82 6.06 -11.23
CA TYR A 55 6.88 5.97 -9.76
C TYR A 55 8.21 6.49 -9.19
N LEU A 56 9.27 6.47 -9.99
CA LEU A 56 10.64 6.70 -9.56
C LEU A 56 11.31 7.79 -10.42
N SER A 57 10.65 8.93 -10.64
CA SER A 57 11.22 10.02 -11.45
C SER A 57 12.31 10.80 -10.70
N LYS A 58 13.32 11.27 -11.43
CA LYS A 58 14.53 11.95 -10.91
C LYS A 58 14.27 13.32 -10.27
N GLU A 59 13.16 13.98 -10.61
CA GLU A 59 12.82 15.33 -10.14
C GLU A 59 12.37 15.38 -8.68
N ASN A 60 12.17 14.24 -8.09
CA ASN A 60 11.81 14.08 -6.71
C ASN A 60 13.05 14.13 -5.82
N ASN A 61 13.62 15.32 -5.62
CA ASN A 61 14.67 15.54 -4.60
C ASN A 61 14.11 15.16 -3.23
N ILE A 62 14.30 13.90 -2.87
CA ILE A 62 13.88 13.35 -1.58
C ILE A 62 14.83 13.94 -0.53
N ASN A 63 14.42 15.04 0.06
CA ASN A 63 15.10 15.59 1.22
C ASN A 63 14.70 14.76 2.44
N LEU A 64 15.23 13.53 2.48
CA LEU A 64 15.05 12.61 3.60
C LEU A 64 16.15 12.91 4.62
N GLU A 65 16.08 14.06 5.27
CA GLU A 65 16.76 14.21 6.54
C GLU A 65 16.15 13.19 7.49
N GLN A 66 16.99 12.27 7.95
CA GLN A 66 16.58 11.29 8.95
C GLN A 66 16.19 12.07 10.20
N VAL A 67 14.91 12.09 10.55
CA VAL A 67 14.47 12.54 11.86
C VAL A 67 15.06 11.57 12.87
N ASN A 68 16.06 12.04 13.58
CA ASN A 68 16.80 11.25 14.56
C ASN A 68 15.97 11.18 15.87
N ASN A 69 14.86 10.44 15.84
CA ASN A 69 13.93 10.28 16.97
C ASN A 69 14.47 9.38 18.11
N ASN A 70 15.73 8.93 18.03
CA ASN A 70 16.31 8.07 19.05
C ASN A 70 16.33 8.72 20.45
N LYS A 71 16.48 10.05 20.53
CA LYS A 71 16.49 10.76 21.84
C LYS A 71 15.13 10.72 22.54
N THR A 72 14.05 10.77 21.79
CA THR A 72 12.68 10.72 22.34
C THR A 72 12.37 9.30 22.81
N TRP A 73 12.71 8.28 22.03
CA TRP A 73 12.52 6.89 22.41
C TRP A 73 13.25 6.53 23.70
N ASP A 74 14.51 6.92 23.86
CA ASP A 74 15.30 6.63 25.06
C ASP A 74 14.73 7.27 26.33
N LYS A 75 14.00 8.38 26.20
CA LYS A 75 13.27 8.99 27.31
C LYS A 75 11.99 8.24 27.65
N GLU A 76 11.20 7.89 26.65
CA GLU A 76 9.86 7.33 26.80
C GLU A 76 9.87 5.85 27.14
N LYS A 77 10.86 5.08 26.65
CA LYS A 77 10.95 3.63 26.87
C LYS A 77 10.98 3.25 28.36
N LYS A 78 11.65 4.02 29.20
CA LYS A 78 11.72 3.76 30.65
C LYS A 78 10.35 3.87 31.31
N SER A 79 9.56 4.84 30.90
CA SER A 79 8.20 5.04 31.40
C SER A 79 7.28 3.92 30.92
N LEU A 80 7.38 3.54 29.64
CA LEU A 80 6.64 2.44 29.05
C LEU A 80 6.95 1.11 29.77
N PHE A 81 8.21 0.79 29.96
CA PHE A 81 8.60 -0.47 30.62
C PHE A 81 8.14 -0.54 32.09
N LYS A 82 8.17 0.62 32.79
CA LYS A 82 7.60 0.71 34.13
C LYS A 82 6.09 0.45 34.13
N TYR A 83 5.37 0.99 33.17
CA TYR A 83 3.94 0.76 33.01
C TYR A 83 3.63 -0.71 32.71
N LEU A 84 4.33 -1.32 31.77
CA LEU A 84 4.13 -2.71 31.37
C LEU A 84 4.38 -3.69 32.53
N ARG A 85 5.40 -3.43 33.37
CA ARG A 85 5.62 -4.23 34.59
C ARG A 85 4.47 -4.10 35.59
N LYS A 86 3.88 -2.89 35.70
CA LYS A 86 2.71 -2.66 36.56
C LYS A 86 1.49 -3.45 36.08
N GLU A 87 1.36 -3.63 34.77
CA GLU A 87 0.30 -4.44 34.16
C GLU A 87 0.61 -5.94 34.14
N GLY A 88 1.65 -6.40 34.85
CA GLY A 88 1.99 -7.82 34.99
C GLY A 88 2.85 -8.40 33.88
N ILE A 89 3.38 -7.59 32.99
CA ILE A 89 4.30 -8.04 31.94
C ILE A 89 5.71 -8.12 32.49
N LEU A 90 6.18 -9.34 32.77
CA LEU A 90 7.42 -9.63 33.52
C LEU A 90 8.62 -9.89 32.60
N PHE A 91 8.80 -9.13 31.52
CA PHE A 91 10.02 -9.20 30.70
C PHE A 91 11.08 -8.21 31.17
N SER A 92 12.36 -8.51 30.92
CA SER A 92 13.42 -7.52 31.08
C SER A 92 13.30 -6.45 29.97
N ASP A 93 13.83 -5.25 30.25
CA ASP A 93 13.83 -4.16 29.26
C ASP A 93 14.50 -4.59 27.95
N GLU A 94 15.60 -5.32 28.03
CA GLU A 94 16.33 -5.85 26.88
C GLU A 94 15.53 -6.86 26.07
N GLN A 95 14.84 -7.80 26.74
CA GLN A 95 13.97 -8.78 26.08
C GLN A 95 12.83 -8.09 25.37
N PHE A 96 12.26 -7.05 25.97
CA PHE A 96 11.16 -6.30 25.40
C PHE A 96 11.60 -5.49 24.18
N GLU A 97 12.73 -4.79 24.26
CA GLU A 97 13.31 -4.06 23.11
C GLU A 97 13.61 -5.03 21.95
N LYS A 98 14.26 -6.16 22.23
CA LYS A 98 14.56 -7.17 21.24
C LYS A 98 13.28 -7.70 20.57
N PHE A 99 12.23 -7.95 21.35
CA PHE A 99 10.94 -8.38 20.83
C PHE A 99 10.33 -7.34 19.88
N PHE A 100 10.30 -6.05 20.26
CA PHE A 100 9.78 -4.99 19.43
C PHE A 100 10.54 -4.87 18.11
N TYR A 101 11.86 -4.78 18.17
CA TYR A 101 12.69 -4.66 16.97
C TYR A 101 12.50 -5.86 16.04
N SER A 102 12.60 -7.07 16.59
CA SER A 102 12.46 -8.28 15.79
C SER A 102 11.05 -8.44 15.19
N SER A 103 10.01 -8.02 15.92
CA SER A 103 8.64 -8.10 15.44
C SER A 103 8.36 -7.12 14.30
N ILE A 104 8.86 -5.88 14.41
CA ILE A 104 8.67 -4.85 13.38
C ILE A 104 9.47 -5.23 12.12
N GLU A 105 10.76 -5.50 12.27
CA GLU A 105 11.64 -5.86 11.15
C GLU A 105 11.18 -7.18 10.49
N GLY A 106 10.85 -8.19 11.29
CA GLY A 106 10.40 -9.49 10.80
C GLY A 106 9.07 -9.42 10.05
N ARG A 107 8.11 -8.62 10.55
CA ARG A 107 6.83 -8.42 9.87
C ARG A 107 7.01 -7.74 8.51
N GLU A 108 7.80 -6.68 8.44
CA GLU A 108 8.05 -5.99 7.18
C GLU A 108 8.82 -6.86 6.19
N TYR A 109 9.84 -7.55 6.65
CA TYR A 109 10.62 -8.47 5.82
C TYR A 109 9.76 -9.59 5.28
N SER A 110 8.94 -10.24 6.13
CA SER A 110 8.04 -11.32 5.70
C SER A 110 7.04 -10.86 4.65
N LYS A 111 6.45 -9.67 4.86
CA LYS A 111 5.55 -9.06 3.87
C LYS A 111 6.28 -8.76 2.56
N PHE A 112 7.49 -8.24 2.63
CA PHE A 112 8.30 -7.94 1.45
C PHE A 112 8.62 -9.20 0.62
N ILE A 113 9.00 -10.29 1.27
CA ILE A 113 9.24 -11.58 0.58
C ILE A 113 7.96 -12.15 0.01
N PHE A 114 6.86 -12.10 0.77
CA PHE A 114 5.55 -12.53 0.28
C PHE A 114 5.13 -11.77 -0.97
N THR A 115 5.31 -10.45 -1.00
CA THR A 115 4.93 -9.62 -2.16
C THR A 115 5.74 -9.92 -3.41
N LYS A 116 6.97 -10.44 -3.30
CA LYS A 116 7.73 -10.94 -4.45
C LYS A 116 7.04 -12.12 -5.13
N ASN A 117 6.65 -13.12 -4.35
CA ASN A 117 5.97 -14.30 -4.87
C ASN A 117 4.59 -13.94 -5.45
N LEU A 118 3.87 -13.06 -4.76
CA LEU A 118 2.58 -12.58 -5.24
C LEU A 118 2.72 -11.83 -6.57
N SER A 119 3.67 -10.90 -6.68
CA SER A 119 3.90 -10.16 -7.92
C SER A 119 4.28 -11.10 -9.07
N ALA A 120 5.18 -12.06 -8.84
CA ALA A 120 5.52 -13.05 -9.84
C ALA A 120 4.30 -13.88 -10.28
N SER A 121 3.40 -14.25 -9.34
CA SER A 121 2.16 -14.95 -9.68
C SER A 121 1.23 -14.10 -10.54
N LEU A 122 1.11 -12.80 -10.24
CA LEU A 122 0.33 -11.88 -11.07
C LEU A 122 0.95 -11.72 -12.47
N ASP A 123 2.27 -11.65 -12.58
CA ASP A 123 2.96 -11.53 -13.86
C ASP A 123 2.76 -12.79 -14.72
N TYR A 124 2.82 -14.00 -14.14
CA TYR A 124 2.46 -15.24 -14.83
C TYR A 124 1.00 -15.26 -15.31
N LEU A 125 0.07 -14.77 -14.49
CA LEU A 125 -1.35 -14.65 -14.90
C LEU A 125 -1.52 -13.64 -16.04
N ILE A 126 -0.79 -12.54 -16.03
CA ILE A 126 -0.79 -11.54 -17.11
C ILE A 126 -0.26 -12.15 -18.41
N ASP A 127 0.82 -12.90 -18.37
CA ASP A 127 1.41 -13.53 -19.54
C ASP A 127 0.52 -14.66 -20.07
N PHE A 128 -0.09 -15.44 -19.20
CA PHE A 128 -1.13 -16.40 -19.58
C PHE A 128 -2.30 -15.69 -20.26
N GLY A 129 -2.83 -14.61 -19.67
CA GLY A 129 -3.91 -13.82 -20.24
C GLY A 129 -3.57 -13.32 -21.65
N LYS A 130 -2.39 -12.74 -21.84
CA LYS A 130 -1.90 -12.30 -23.16
C LYS A 130 -1.92 -13.45 -24.18
N SER A 131 -1.49 -14.65 -23.78
CA SER A 131 -1.43 -15.82 -24.67
C SER A 131 -2.80 -16.29 -25.17
N ILE A 132 -3.87 -15.96 -24.45
CA ILE A 132 -5.25 -16.32 -24.76
C ILE A 132 -6.14 -15.11 -25.12
N GLY A 133 -5.53 -13.92 -25.34
CA GLY A 133 -6.21 -12.71 -25.77
C GLY A 133 -6.97 -11.95 -24.67
N LEU A 134 -6.61 -12.13 -23.39
CA LEU A 134 -7.19 -11.40 -22.26
C LEU A 134 -6.24 -10.31 -21.77
N ASP A 135 -6.80 -9.13 -21.52
CA ASP A 135 -6.12 -8.01 -20.88
C ASP A 135 -6.18 -8.10 -19.34
N ARG A 136 -5.40 -7.25 -18.66
CA ARG A 136 -5.36 -7.18 -17.19
C ARG A 136 -6.73 -6.87 -16.58
N ASN A 137 -7.53 -6.04 -17.23
CA ASN A 137 -8.85 -5.68 -16.74
C ASN A 137 -9.80 -6.87 -16.77
N SER A 138 -9.77 -7.66 -17.83
CA SER A 138 -10.53 -8.93 -17.92
C SER A 138 -10.06 -9.92 -16.85
N LEU A 139 -8.75 -10.07 -16.68
CA LEU A 139 -8.17 -10.95 -15.66
C LEU A 139 -8.56 -10.54 -14.23
N SER A 140 -8.70 -9.25 -13.94
CA SER A 140 -9.07 -8.74 -12.60
C SER A 140 -10.49 -9.14 -12.17
N HIS A 141 -11.33 -9.54 -13.12
CA HIS A 141 -12.70 -9.97 -12.87
C HIS A 141 -12.88 -11.49 -12.88
N LEU A 142 -11.78 -12.25 -13.06
CA LEU A 142 -11.85 -13.72 -13.05
C LEU A 142 -11.75 -14.26 -11.63
N PRO A 143 -12.66 -15.14 -11.20
CA PRO A 143 -12.49 -15.91 -10.00
C PRO A 143 -11.29 -16.87 -10.12
N LEU A 144 -10.51 -17.04 -9.06
CA LEU A 144 -9.36 -17.95 -9.04
C LEU A 144 -9.75 -19.40 -9.41
N ASN A 145 -10.96 -19.83 -9.09
CA ASN A 145 -11.47 -21.14 -9.43
C ASN A 145 -11.44 -21.41 -10.96
N SER A 146 -11.62 -20.40 -11.80
CA SER A 146 -11.57 -20.56 -13.25
C SER A 146 -10.21 -21.08 -13.74
N PHE A 147 -9.12 -20.69 -13.07
CA PHE A 147 -7.78 -21.20 -13.38
C PHE A 147 -7.60 -22.65 -12.94
N TYR A 148 -8.17 -23.04 -11.79
CA TYR A 148 -8.18 -24.43 -11.33
C TYR A 148 -9.03 -25.32 -12.24
N GLU A 149 -10.16 -24.84 -12.73
CA GLU A 149 -11.01 -25.56 -13.70
C GLU A 149 -10.29 -25.79 -15.02
N TYR A 150 -9.57 -24.78 -15.51
CA TYR A 150 -8.71 -24.92 -16.69
C TYR A 150 -7.60 -25.94 -16.43
N GLN A 151 -6.89 -25.85 -15.31
CA GLN A 151 -5.83 -26.80 -14.96
C GLN A 151 -6.33 -28.25 -14.86
N LYS A 152 -7.55 -28.46 -14.39
CA LYS A 152 -8.20 -29.78 -14.32
C LYS A 152 -8.74 -30.27 -15.66
N GLY A 153 -8.58 -29.51 -16.73
CA GLY A 153 -9.08 -29.86 -18.06
C GLY A 153 -10.59 -29.71 -18.24
N LEU A 154 -11.28 -29.03 -17.34
CA LEU A 154 -12.71 -28.75 -17.45
C LEU A 154 -13.01 -27.66 -18.49
N ILE A 155 -12.03 -26.86 -18.84
CA ILE A 155 -12.07 -25.86 -19.92
C ILE A 155 -11.11 -26.32 -20.99
N ASN A 156 -11.60 -26.41 -22.25
CA ASN A 156 -10.82 -26.87 -23.39
C ASN A 156 -9.81 -25.78 -23.82
N ASN A 157 -8.60 -26.19 -24.15
CA ASN A 157 -7.52 -25.30 -24.61
C ASN A 157 -7.86 -24.52 -25.88
N LEU A 158 -8.71 -25.11 -26.79
CA LEU A 158 -9.06 -24.45 -28.05
C LEU A 158 -9.93 -23.21 -27.91
N ASN A 159 -10.70 -23.11 -26.83
CA ASN A 159 -11.62 -22.02 -26.60
C ASN A 159 -11.48 -21.38 -25.22
N VAL A 160 -10.37 -21.65 -24.52
CA VAL A 160 -10.12 -21.13 -23.15
C VAL A 160 -10.24 -19.60 -23.08
N GLY A 161 -9.71 -18.88 -24.05
CA GLY A 161 -9.79 -17.41 -24.12
C GLY A 161 -11.24 -16.92 -24.16
N GLU A 162 -12.09 -17.50 -25.00
CA GLU A 162 -13.49 -17.13 -25.11
C GLU A 162 -14.27 -17.46 -23.83
N VAL A 163 -14.06 -18.64 -23.26
CA VAL A 163 -14.71 -19.06 -22.01
C VAL A 163 -14.34 -18.13 -20.87
N LEU A 164 -13.05 -17.88 -20.66
CA LEU A 164 -12.60 -17.00 -19.58
C LEU A 164 -13.03 -15.54 -19.81
N TYR A 165 -13.10 -15.08 -21.06
CA TYR A 165 -13.64 -13.76 -21.35
C TYR A 165 -15.10 -13.63 -20.91
N ARG A 166 -15.95 -14.63 -21.21
CA ARG A 166 -17.36 -14.63 -20.75
C ARG A 166 -17.46 -14.63 -19.24
N VAL A 167 -16.66 -15.47 -18.56
CA VAL A 167 -16.60 -15.49 -17.09
C VAL A 167 -16.16 -14.12 -16.54
N SER A 168 -15.23 -13.44 -17.18
CA SER A 168 -14.80 -12.09 -16.77
C SER A 168 -15.91 -11.05 -16.92
N LEU A 169 -16.76 -11.16 -17.94
CA LEU A 169 -17.93 -10.27 -18.09
C LEU A 169 -18.96 -10.48 -16.97
N GLU A 170 -19.20 -11.74 -16.59
CA GLU A 170 -20.07 -12.08 -15.47
C GLU A 170 -19.50 -11.53 -14.16
N GLY A 171 -18.20 -11.75 -13.90
CA GLY A 171 -17.50 -11.20 -12.74
C GLY A 171 -17.55 -9.67 -12.68
N ARG A 172 -17.41 -8.99 -13.83
CA ARG A 172 -17.55 -7.54 -13.92
C ARG A 172 -18.97 -7.07 -13.55
N ASN A 173 -19.99 -7.77 -14.02
CA ASN A 173 -21.38 -7.45 -13.69
C ASN A 173 -21.67 -7.70 -12.21
N GLN A 174 -21.19 -8.81 -11.67
CA GLN A 174 -21.29 -9.10 -10.23
C GLN A 174 -20.62 -8.02 -9.39
N ARG A 175 -19.43 -7.58 -9.80
CA ARG A 175 -18.70 -6.50 -9.11
C ARG A 175 -19.46 -5.17 -9.11
N LYS A 176 -20.19 -4.86 -10.20
CA LYS A 176 -21.05 -3.65 -10.22
C LYS A 176 -22.17 -3.73 -9.18
N ILE A 177 -22.76 -4.91 -8.98
CA ILE A 177 -23.79 -5.11 -7.95
C ILE A 177 -23.16 -4.97 -6.55
N GLU A 178 -22.05 -5.65 -6.30
CA GLU A 178 -21.32 -5.62 -5.03
C GLU A 178 -20.92 -4.20 -4.61
N ASN A 179 -20.46 -3.39 -5.56
CA ASN A 179 -20.05 -2.01 -5.30
C ASN A 179 -21.21 -1.09 -4.88
N ASN A 180 -22.46 -1.52 -5.10
CA ASN A 180 -23.65 -0.79 -4.62
C ASN A 180 -24.14 -1.29 -3.25
N ILE A 181 -23.51 -2.31 -2.67
CA ILE A 181 -23.87 -2.85 -1.37
C ILE A 181 -22.92 -2.25 -0.32
N GLU A 182 -23.48 -1.48 0.60
CA GLU A 182 -22.76 -0.98 1.76
C GLU A 182 -23.08 -1.85 2.98
N LEU A 183 -22.06 -2.40 3.59
CA LEU A 183 -22.16 -3.20 4.82
C LEU A 183 -21.53 -2.45 6.00
N PRO A 184 -21.97 -2.70 7.24
CA PRO A 184 -21.33 -2.14 8.41
C PRO A 184 -19.91 -2.70 8.58
N ASN A 185 -19.03 -1.96 9.24
CA ASN A 185 -17.65 -2.39 9.52
C ASN A 185 -17.58 -3.66 10.38
N LEU A 186 -18.62 -3.96 11.14
CA LEU A 186 -18.75 -5.15 11.94
C LEU A 186 -20.19 -5.64 11.90
N ILE A 187 -20.39 -6.89 11.52
CA ILE A 187 -21.67 -7.59 11.53
C ILE A 187 -21.72 -8.43 12.79
N THR A 188 -22.68 -8.15 13.67
CA THR A 188 -22.85 -8.87 14.94
C THR A 188 -24.15 -9.65 15.00
N LYS A 189 -25.11 -9.34 14.15
CA LYS A 189 -26.43 -9.94 14.07
C LYS A 189 -26.99 -9.84 12.67
N GLU A 190 -27.98 -10.65 12.33
CA GLU A 190 -28.59 -10.72 11.00
C GLU A 190 -29.18 -9.38 10.54
N GLN A 191 -29.76 -8.60 11.46
CA GLN A 191 -30.34 -7.30 11.14
C GLN A 191 -29.32 -6.30 10.60
N ASP A 192 -28.03 -6.47 10.93
CA ASP A 192 -26.96 -5.58 10.47
C ASP A 192 -26.74 -5.66 8.95
N PHE A 193 -27.26 -6.69 8.27
CA PHE A 193 -27.26 -6.77 6.80
C PHE A 193 -28.28 -5.85 6.15
N PHE A 194 -29.36 -5.51 6.82
CA PHE A 194 -30.49 -4.78 6.25
C PHE A 194 -30.54 -3.33 6.69
N ALA A 195 -30.12 -3.06 7.92
CA ALA A 195 -30.11 -1.71 8.46
C ALA A 195 -29.04 -1.56 9.54
N PHE A 196 -28.14 -0.61 9.36
CA PHE A 196 -27.14 -0.28 10.35
C PHE A 196 -26.95 1.23 10.47
N LYS A 197 -26.52 1.66 11.64
CA LYS A 197 -26.12 3.04 11.84
C LYS A 197 -24.65 3.18 11.45
N GLU A 198 -24.38 4.05 10.48
CA GLU A 198 -23.03 4.33 10.07
C GLU A 198 -22.20 4.84 11.27
N ALA A 199 -21.17 4.08 11.63
CA ALA A 199 -20.25 4.52 12.67
C ALA A 199 -19.45 5.71 12.13
N LYS A 200 -19.52 6.84 12.82
CA LYS A 200 -18.65 7.98 12.49
C LYS A 200 -17.19 7.56 12.72
N SER A 201 -16.47 7.32 11.65
CA SER A 201 -15.05 7.09 11.72
C SER A 201 -14.37 8.33 12.28
N LYS A 202 -13.50 8.13 13.28
CA LYS A 202 -12.57 9.18 13.71
C LYS A 202 -11.25 8.91 13.01
N PRO A 203 -10.80 9.81 12.11
CA PRO A 203 -9.50 9.66 11.46
C PRO A 203 -8.37 9.59 12.49
N ASN A 204 -7.35 8.81 12.15
CA ASN A 204 -6.09 8.88 12.89
C ASN A 204 -5.27 10.02 12.31
N TYR A 205 -5.17 11.13 13.03
CA TYR A 205 -4.37 12.28 12.61
C TYR A 205 -2.90 12.02 12.92
N ILE A 206 -2.06 12.25 11.91
CA ILE A 206 -0.60 12.11 11.99
C ILE A 206 0.01 13.50 11.86
N GLY A 207 0.94 13.82 12.76
CA GLY A 207 1.59 15.13 12.82
C GLY A 207 0.75 16.20 13.54
N THR A 208 1.35 17.38 13.71
CA THR A 208 0.75 18.52 14.40
C THR A 208 0.55 19.73 13.48
N LYS A 209 1.00 19.64 12.24
CA LYS A 209 0.89 20.72 11.24
C LYS A 209 -0.53 20.80 10.69
N ILE A 210 -1.02 22.02 10.51
CA ILE A 210 -2.28 22.30 9.81
C ILE A 210 -1.91 22.84 8.44
N ILE A 211 -2.50 22.26 7.40
CA ILE A 211 -2.30 22.71 6.02
C ILE A 211 -3.62 22.99 5.34
N THR A 212 -3.58 23.90 4.37
CA THR A 212 -4.66 24.15 3.43
C THR A 212 -4.08 24.12 2.03
N SER A 213 -4.56 23.21 1.19
CA SER A 213 -4.07 23.06 -0.17
C SER A 213 -5.12 22.39 -1.04
N GLU A 214 -4.85 22.37 -2.35
CA GLU A 214 -5.66 21.68 -3.34
C GLU A 214 -5.68 20.17 -3.06
N ILE A 215 -6.85 19.58 -3.22
CA ILE A 215 -7.05 18.13 -3.06
C ILE A 215 -6.91 17.44 -4.42
N MET A 216 -6.26 16.28 -4.42
CA MET A 216 -6.11 15.46 -5.61
C MET A 216 -6.34 13.98 -5.30
N HIS A 217 -7.30 13.36 -5.97
CA HIS A 217 -7.47 11.92 -5.94
C HIS A 217 -6.44 11.24 -6.83
N LEU A 218 -5.69 10.30 -6.28
CA LEU A 218 -4.65 9.62 -7.05
C LEU A 218 -5.20 8.76 -8.19
N ASN A 219 -6.45 8.30 -8.06
CA ASN A 219 -7.14 7.55 -9.11
C ASN A 219 -7.41 8.39 -10.37
N ASP A 220 -7.53 9.71 -10.25
CA ASP A 220 -7.79 10.61 -11.37
C ASP A 220 -6.54 10.78 -12.27
N LEU A 221 -5.38 10.40 -11.75
CA LEU A 221 -4.10 10.48 -12.45
C LEU A 221 -3.80 9.28 -13.36
N LYS A 222 -4.78 8.41 -13.63
CA LYS A 222 -4.55 7.14 -14.36
C LYS A 222 -3.86 7.29 -15.72
N ASN A 223 -3.87 8.46 -16.35
CA ASN A 223 -3.35 8.64 -17.72
C ASN A 223 -2.39 9.81 -17.99
N ASN A 224 -2.19 10.76 -17.07
CA ASN A 224 -1.34 11.92 -17.31
C ASN A 224 -0.55 12.29 -16.05
N PHE A 225 0.64 11.71 -15.88
CA PHE A 225 1.62 12.17 -14.91
C PHE A 225 2.54 13.18 -15.57
N GLU A 226 2.19 14.45 -15.49
CA GLU A 226 3.18 15.51 -15.70
C GLU A 226 3.99 15.68 -14.41
N ASN A 227 5.30 15.89 -14.56
CA ASN A 227 6.21 16.15 -13.46
C ASN A 227 5.70 17.32 -12.59
N ASN A 228 5.76 17.19 -11.28
CA ASN A 228 5.25 18.13 -10.27
C ASN A 228 3.73 18.20 -10.03
N THR A 229 2.91 17.36 -10.61
CA THR A 229 1.44 17.40 -10.43
C THR A 229 1.02 17.20 -8.96
N LEU A 230 1.79 16.47 -8.15
CA LEU A 230 1.47 16.15 -6.75
C LEU A 230 2.05 17.15 -5.74
N LYS A 231 3.00 17.98 -6.16
CA LYS A 231 3.72 18.87 -5.26
C LYS A 231 2.78 19.80 -4.50
N ASP A 232 3.01 19.90 -3.20
CA ASP A 232 2.29 20.75 -2.24
C ASP A 232 0.78 20.47 -2.12
N LYS A 233 0.24 19.46 -2.83
CA LYS A 233 -1.18 19.06 -2.77
C LYS A 233 -1.48 18.08 -1.66
N ILE A 234 -2.75 18.03 -1.25
CA ILE A 234 -3.29 17.00 -0.37
C ILE A 234 -3.71 15.81 -1.24
N ILE A 235 -3.01 14.70 -1.10
CA ILE A 235 -3.27 13.52 -1.90
C ILE A 235 -4.26 12.60 -1.19
N ILE A 236 -5.26 12.15 -1.95
CA ILE A 236 -6.28 11.21 -1.48
C ILE A 236 -6.03 9.84 -2.11
N ILE A 237 -5.95 8.80 -1.27
CA ILE A 237 -5.85 7.39 -1.68
C ILE A 237 -6.85 6.54 -0.89
N GLU A 238 -7.27 5.43 -1.47
CA GLU A 238 -8.19 4.53 -0.77
C GLU A 238 -7.48 3.72 0.32
N ASN A 239 -6.38 3.09 -0.01
CA ASN A 239 -5.69 2.14 0.86
C ASN A 239 -4.33 2.67 1.33
N ALA A 240 -4.03 2.44 2.60
CA ALA A 240 -2.72 2.75 3.18
C ALA A 240 -1.69 1.65 2.84
N ASP A 241 -1.45 1.40 1.54
CA ASP A 241 -0.62 0.32 0.99
C ASP A 241 0.84 0.78 0.77
N PRO A 242 1.84 -0.07 1.05
CA PRO A 242 3.26 0.26 0.81
C PRO A 242 3.60 0.59 -0.64
N GLY A 243 2.84 0.09 -1.61
CA GLY A 243 3.03 0.43 -3.02
C GLY A 243 2.84 1.90 -3.38
N PHE A 244 2.30 2.70 -2.44
CA PHE A 244 2.18 4.15 -2.59
C PHE A 244 3.35 4.94 -2.00
N ASP A 245 4.42 4.32 -1.54
CA ASP A 245 5.58 5.00 -0.95
C ASP A 245 6.18 6.08 -1.85
N TRP A 246 6.08 5.91 -3.15
CA TRP A 246 6.57 6.85 -4.14
C TRP A 246 5.91 8.24 -4.05
N ILE A 247 4.68 8.36 -3.49
CA ILE A 247 4.01 9.67 -3.37
C ILE A 247 4.76 10.61 -2.40
N PHE A 248 5.41 10.06 -1.37
CA PHE A 248 6.21 10.86 -0.44
C PHE A 248 7.41 11.51 -1.11
N ALA A 249 7.93 10.88 -2.17
CA ALA A 249 9.02 11.44 -2.96
C ALA A 249 8.61 12.72 -3.72
N ASN A 250 7.30 12.90 -3.97
CA ASN A 250 6.75 14.02 -4.74
C ASN A 250 6.47 15.29 -3.92
N LYS A 251 7.01 15.41 -2.72
CA LYS A 251 6.84 16.60 -1.83
C LYS A 251 5.37 17.01 -1.69
N ILE A 252 4.49 16.03 -1.46
CA ILE A 252 3.07 16.29 -1.24
C ILE A 252 2.86 17.15 0.02
N GLY A 253 1.82 17.97 0.03
CA GLY A 253 1.49 18.82 1.18
C GLY A 253 0.83 18.04 2.33
N GLY A 254 0.02 17.02 2.01
CA GLY A 254 -0.67 16.18 2.98
C GLY A 254 -1.21 14.90 2.39
N LEU A 255 -1.70 14.00 3.25
CA LEU A 255 -2.24 12.71 2.86
C LEU A 255 -3.57 12.43 3.55
N ILE A 256 -4.54 11.95 2.79
CA ILE A 256 -5.81 11.43 3.31
C ILE A 256 -5.99 10.01 2.78
N THR A 257 -6.36 9.07 3.66
CA THR A 257 -6.69 7.70 3.25
C THR A 257 -8.10 7.32 3.69
N LEU A 258 -8.83 6.62 2.81
CA LEU A 258 -10.15 6.08 3.13
C LEU A 258 -10.05 5.03 4.23
N TYR A 259 -9.16 4.05 4.04
CA TYR A 259 -8.90 2.94 4.96
C TYR A 259 -7.51 3.05 5.59
N GLY A 260 -7.33 2.36 6.71
CA GLY A 260 -6.07 2.29 7.44
C GLY A 260 -6.23 2.74 8.89
N GLY A 261 -5.25 2.42 9.68
CA GLY A 261 -5.16 2.81 11.10
C GLY A 261 -3.89 3.60 11.39
N GLY A 262 -3.76 4.12 12.61
CA GLY A 262 -2.58 4.87 13.05
C GLY A 262 -1.26 4.08 12.99
N ASN A 263 -1.33 2.75 12.89
CA ASN A 263 -0.18 1.85 12.73
C ASN A 263 -0.04 1.31 11.30
N SER A 264 -0.77 1.87 10.33
CA SER A 264 -0.62 1.49 8.93
C SER A 264 0.73 1.98 8.37
N HIS A 265 1.18 1.34 7.29
CA HIS A 265 2.43 1.72 6.63
C HIS A 265 2.46 3.22 6.28
N MET A 266 1.41 3.73 5.66
CA MET A 266 1.32 5.13 5.25
C MET A 266 1.25 6.10 6.45
N ALA A 267 0.67 5.68 7.58
CA ALA A 267 0.70 6.47 8.82
C ALA A 267 2.11 6.61 9.38
N ILE A 268 2.85 5.50 9.40
CA ILE A 268 4.25 5.49 9.85
C ILE A 268 5.09 6.36 8.91
N ARG A 269 4.93 6.21 7.60
CA ARG A 269 5.66 7.00 6.61
C ARG A 269 5.33 8.49 6.71
N ALA A 270 4.05 8.85 6.86
CA ALA A 270 3.65 10.25 7.08
C ALA A 270 4.33 10.84 8.34
N ALA A 271 4.41 10.07 9.42
CA ALA A 271 5.11 10.49 10.64
C ALA A 271 6.62 10.66 10.40
N GLU A 272 7.28 9.75 9.68
CA GLU A 272 8.70 9.82 9.33
C GLU A 272 9.04 11.07 8.49
N PHE A 273 8.14 11.48 7.61
CA PHE A 273 8.31 12.69 6.78
C PHE A 273 7.75 13.97 7.42
N GLU A 274 7.28 13.90 8.67
CA GLU A 274 6.57 15.01 9.34
C GLU A 274 5.43 15.58 8.48
N LEU A 275 4.83 14.73 7.65
CA LEU A 275 3.74 15.07 6.75
C LEU A 275 2.41 15.00 7.51
N PRO A 276 1.58 16.05 7.51
CA PRO A 276 0.25 15.97 8.09
C PRO A 276 -0.62 14.99 7.32
N ALA A 277 -1.25 14.04 8.03
CA ALA A 277 -2.11 13.05 7.41
C ALA A 277 -3.35 12.74 8.24
N ALA A 278 -4.45 12.39 7.53
CA ALA A 278 -5.67 11.86 8.11
C ALA A 278 -5.90 10.44 7.58
N ILE A 279 -5.63 9.44 8.41
CA ILE A 279 -5.64 8.03 8.04
C ILE A 279 -6.95 7.38 8.48
N GLY A 280 -7.63 6.70 7.53
CA GLY A 280 -8.88 6.01 7.81
C GLY A 280 -10.06 6.95 8.04
N VAL A 281 -10.28 7.90 7.15
CA VAL A 281 -11.36 8.90 7.30
C VAL A 281 -12.75 8.30 7.19
N GLY A 282 -12.89 7.09 6.63
CA GLY A 282 -14.16 6.42 6.41
C GLY A 282 -14.91 6.91 5.18
N ILE A 283 -15.84 6.08 4.72
CA ILE A 283 -16.58 6.28 3.45
C ILE A 283 -17.33 7.61 3.42
N SER A 284 -18.01 7.96 4.51
CA SER A 284 -18.87 9.14 4.57
C SER A 284 -18.10 10.45 4.38
N LEU A 285 -16.89 10.56 4.94
CA LEU A 285 -16.06 11.75 4.74
C LEU A 285 -15.35 11.68 3.38
N PHE A 286 -14.84 10.53 3.00
CA PHE A 286 -14.12 10.31 1.75
C PHE A 286 -14.97 10.68 0.50
N LYS A 287 -16.27 10.34 0.51
CA LYS A 287 -17.20 10.68 -0.59
C LYS A 287 -17.51 12.19 -0.69
N LYS A 288 -17.16 12.98 0.31
CA LYS A 288 -17.39 14.44 0.33
C LYS A 288 -16.16 15.24 -0.11
N LEU A 289 -15.02 14.60 -0.16
CA LEU A 289 -13.76 15.18 -0.59
C LEU A 289 -13.56 15.02 -2.10
#